data_001720a26fc82a01bfd4039dfaf4cabd
#
_entry.id   001720a26fc82a01bfd4039dfaf4cabd
#
_cell.length_a   1.000
_cell.length_b   1.000
_cell.length_c   1.000
_cell.angle_alpha   90.00
_cell.angle_beta   90.00
_cell.angle_gamma   90.00
#
_symmetry.space_group_name_H-M   'P 1'
#
loop_
_entity.id
_entity.type
_entity.pdbx_description
1 polymer ?
#
loop_
_entity_poly.entity_id
_entity_poly.type
_entity_poly.pdbx_seq_one_letter_code
_entity_poly.pdbx_strand_id
1 'polypeptide(L)'
;MKKINLIFVIIMMLLVISSCQKTTVYQIGEERSFIDEIYKYIDSNKRNYCLVDVRDLDNAFAKGHFRGFINYDIEKGNMDEFIYRIESMYSKDKTIFIIDEDGSWVQQLQQALKKAKYKKVIIYLGGYQRLEKENQNDFEVVTGKDDCGC
;
A
#
# COMPACT_ATOMS: atom_id res chain seq x y z
N MET A 1 -38.88 27.76 -17.75
CA MET A 1 -38.69 26.41 -17.21
C MET A 1 -37.39 25.70 -17.62
N LYS A 2 -36.55 26.17 -18.55
CA LYS A 2 -35.30 25.52 -19.01
C LYS A 2 -34.06 25.80 -18.13
N LYS A 3 -34.05 26.88 -17.32
CA LYS A 3 -32.86 27.26 -16.51
C LYS A 3 -32.68 26.44 -15.22
N ILE A 4 -33.76 25.89 -14.69
CA ILE A 4 -33.70 25.08 -13.45
C ILE A 4 -33.03 23.72 -13.71
N ASN A 5 -33.25 23.14 -14.89
CA ASN A 5 -32.63 21.84 -15.22
C ASN A 5 -31.11 21.89 -15.39
N LEU A 6 -30.56 23.03 -15.84
CA LEU A 6 -29.10 23.15 -16.03
C LEU A 6 -28.35 23.23 -14.70
N ILE A 7 -28.89 23.97 -13.74
CA ILE A 7 -28.30 24.09 -12.37
C ILE A 7 -28.39 22.73 -11.66
N PHE A 8 -29.48 22.00 -11.80
CA PHE A 8 -29.65 20.68 -11.20
C PHE A 8 -28.67 19.66 -11.79
N VAL A 9 -28.39 19.71 -13.09
CA VAL A 9 -27.42 18.86 -13.77
C VAL A 9 -25.99 19.19 -13.31
N ILE A 10 -25.66 20.47 -13.13
CA ILE A 10 -24.34 20.90 -12.64
C ILE A 10 -24.12 20.48 -11.17
N ILE A 11 -25.14 20.60 -10.32
CA ILE A 11 -25.06 20.14 -8.92
C ILE A 11 -24.96 18.62 -8.86
N MET A 12 -25.69 17.88 -9.68
CA MET A 12 -25.55 16.42 -9.78
C MET A 12 -24.16 16.01 -10.30
N MET A 13 -23.58 16.74 -11.24
CA MET A 13 -22.20 16.48 -11.71
C MET A 13 -21.14 16.76 -10.64
N LEU A 14 -21.33 17.73 -9.78
CA LEU A 14 -20.41 18.06 -8.68
C LEU A 14 -20.45 17.03 -7.54
N LEU A 15 -21.55 16.30 -7.36
CA LEU A 15 -21.70 15.27 -6.32
C LEU A 15 -21.04 13.94 -6.68
N VAL A 16 -20.70 13.71 -7.95
CA VAL A 16 -20.14 12.41 -8.42
C VAL A 16 -18.62 12.32 -8.28
N ILE A 17 -17.92 13.41 -7.93
CA ILE A 17 -16.43 13.45 -7.98
C ILE A 17 -15.78 13.25 -6.59
N SER A 18 -16.53 12.97 -5.54
CA SER A 18 -15.93 12.63 -4.26
C SER A 18 -15.64 11.12 -4.18
N SER A 19 -14.67 10.67 -4.96
CA SER A 19 -14.00 9.39 -4.72
C SER A 19 -13.28 9.53 -3.37
N CYS A 20 -13.91 9.09 -2.30
CA CYS A 20 -13.35 9.13 -0.95
C CYS A 20 -12.11 8.22 -0.89
N GLN A 21 -10.93 8.82 -1.10
CA GLN A 21 -9.66 8.13 -0.94
C GLN A 21 -9.40 7.96 0.55
N LYS A 22 -9.38 6.72 1.02
CA LYS A 22 -9.07 6.39 2.40
C LYS A 22 -7.59 6.12 2.55
N THR A 23 -6.93 6.94 3.36
CA THR A 23 -5.54 6.78 3.76
C THR A 23 -5.51 6.37 5.22
N THR A 24 -4.80 5.29 5.55
CA THR A 24 -4.60 4.85 6.93
C THR A 24 -3.10 4.84 7.21
N VAL A 25 -2.70 5.47 8.32
CA VAL A 25 -1.32 5.55 8.77
C VAL A 25 -1.23 4.90 10.14
N TYR A 26 -0.40 3.88 10.27
CA TYR A 26 -0.08 3.27 11.54
C TYR A 26 1.23 3.85 12.07
N GLN A 27 1.21 4.25 13.33
CA GLN A 27 2.35 4.86 14.02
C GLN A 27 3.27 3.80 14.64
N ILE A 28 4.45 4.24 15.06
CA ILE A 28 5.32 3.43 15.94
C ILE A 28 4.54 3.09 17.23
N GLY A 29 4.52 1.81 17.60
CA GLY A 29 3.72 1.28 18.70
C GLY A 29 2.37 0.68 18.26
N GLU A 30 2.03 0.77 16.97
CA GLU A 30 0.83 0.16 16.40
C GLU A 30 1.14 -1.05 15.49
N GLU A 31 2.32 -1.68 15.68
CA GLU A 31 2.81 -2.82 14.89
C GLU A 31 1.76 -3.94 14.81
N ARG A 32 1.25 -4.33 15.97
CA ARG A 32 0.22 -5.37 16.06
C ARG A 32 -1.05 -5.00 15.30
N SER A 33 -1.50 -3.76 15.43
CA SER A 33 -2.71 -3.28 14.74
C SER A 33 -2.53 -3.27 13.21
N PHE A 34 -1.33 -2.95 12.72
CA PHE A 34 -1.01 -3.00 11.30
C PHE A 34 -0.99 -4.45 10.78
N ILE A 35 -0.36 -5.38 11.50
CA ILE A 35 -0.34 -6.80 11.19
C ILE A 35 -1.78 -7.36 11.14
N ASP A 36 -2.59 -7.07 12.15
CA ASP A 36 -3.99 -7.50 12.22
C ASP A 36 -4.83 -6.94 11.06
N GLU A 37 -4.55 -5.72 10.62
CA GLU A 37 -5.24 -5.14 9.46
C GLU A 37 -4.90 -5.91 8.17
N ILE A 38 -3.63 -6.29 7.95
CA ILE A 38 -3.24 -7.12 6.80
C ILE A 38 -4.00 -8.46 6.85
N TYR A 39 -4.04 -9.13 8.02
CA TYR A 39 -4.75 -10.39 8.17
C TYR A 39 -6.23 -10.32 7.81
N LYS A 40 -6.93 -9.24 8.16
CA LYS A 40 -8.34 -9.06 7.74
C LYS A 40 -8.51 -9.12 6.22
N TYR A 41 -7.50 -8.68 5.47
CA TYR A 41 -7.54 -8.77 3.99
C TYR A 41 -7.19 -10.16 3.49
N ILE A 42 -6.22 -10.83 4.09
CA ILE A 42 -5.83 -12.21 3.77
C ILE A 42 -7.00 -13.15 4.02
N ASP A 43 -7.60 -13.08 5.21
CA ASP A 43 -8.71 -13.94 5.63
C ASP A 43 -10.00 -13.69 4.85
N SER A 44 -10.19 -12.46 4.35
CA SER A 44 -11.39 -12.13 3.57
C SER A 44 -11.50 -12.88 2.24
N ASN A 45 -10.47 -13.61 1.84
CA ASN A 45 -10.36 -14.39 0.59
C ASN A 45 -10.64 -13.58 -0.70
N LYS A 46 -10.63 -12.24 -0.61
CA LYS A 46 -11.02 -11.34 -1.70
C LYS A 46 -9.88 -10.92 -2.60
N ARG A 47 -8.65 -11.40 -2.42
CA ARG A 47 -7.46 -11.00 -3.22
C ARG A 47 -7.47 -9.53 -3.68
N ASN A 48 -8.04 -8.63 -2.85
CA ASN A 48 -8.22 -7.22 -3.18
C ASN A 48 -7.18 -6.33 -2.47
N TYR A 49 -5.99 -6.84 -2.34
CA TYR A 49 -4.88 -6.16 -1.70
C TYR A 49 -3.56 -6.46 -2.42
N CYS A 50 -2.56 -5.66 -2.10
CA CYS A 50 -1.17 -5.86 -2.49
C CYS A 50 -0.28 -5.48 -1.29
N LEU A 51 0.71 -6.30 -1.01
CA LEU A 51 1.70 -6.08 0.04
C LEU A 51 3.01 -5.68 -0.64
N VAL A 52 3.52 -4.48 -0.35
CA VAL A 52 4.70 -3.92 -0.99
C VAL A 52 5.77 -3.62 0.04
N ASP A 53 6.95 -4.17 -0.17
CA ASP A 53 8.17 -3.88 0.56
C ASP A 53 9.10 -3.06 -0.34
N VAL A 54 9.41 -1.83 0.06
CA VAL A 54 10.21 -0.91 -0.77
C VAL A 54 11.67 -0.82 -0.35
N ARG A 55 12.14 -1.74 0.49
CA ARG A 55 13.54 -1.81 0.92
C ARG A 55 14.48 -2.20 -0.21
N ASP A 56 15.79 -1.89 -0.03
CA ASP A 56 16.85 -2.37 -0.92
C ASP A 56 16.73 -3.87 -1.15
N LEU A 57 16.72 -4.28 -2.42
CA LEU A 57 16.52 -5.67 -2.81
C LEU A 57 17.63 -6.59 -2.28
N ASP A 58 18.90 -6.17 -2.41
CA ASP A 58 20.05 -7.02 -2.11
C ASP A 58 20.46 -6.96 -0.64
N ASN A 59 20.37 -5.78 -0.04
CA ASN A 59 20.91 -5.52 1.30
C ASN A 59 19.88 -5.70 2.43
N ALA A 60 18.58 -5.68 2.11
CA ALA A 60 17.51 -5.80 3.09
C ALA A 60 16.49 -6.90 2.72
N PHE A 61 15.73 -6.75 1.64
CA PHE A 61 14.66 -7.67 1.28
C PHE A 61 15.15 -9.12 1.10
N ALA A 62 16.20 -9.34 0.33
CA ALA A 62 16.74 -10.70 0.08
C ALA A 62 17.30 -11.38 1.34
N LYS A 63 17.66 -10.63 2.38
CA LYS A 63 18.14 -11.18 3.65
C LYS A 63 17.02 -11.66 4.58
N GLY A 64 15.82 -11.07 4.42
CA GLY A 64 14.63 -11.46 5.17
C GLY A 64 13.45 -10.55 4.83
N HIS A 65 12.33 -11.15 4.45
CA HIS A 65 11.08 -10.44 4.20
C HIS A 65 9.89 -11.32 4.56
N PHE A 66 8.74 -10.72 4.75
CA PHE A 66 7.50 -11.46 4.98
C PHE A 66 7.01 -12.08 3.66
N ARG A 67 6.68 -13.38 3.70
CA ARG A 67 6.11 -14.08 2.55
C ARG A 67 4.86 -13.35 2.03
N GLY A 68 4.79 -13.18 0.71
CA GLY A 68 3.67 -12.52 0.05
C GLY A 68 3.86 -11.01 -0.18
N PHE A 69 4.93 -10.42 0.33
CA PHE A 69 5.32 -9.06 -0.02
C PHE A 69 6.11 -9.05 -1.33
N ILE A 70 5.71 -8.20 -2.25
CA ILE A 70 6.50 -7.93 -3.45
C ILE A 70 7.52 -6.83 -3.18
N ASN A 71 8.72 -6.95 -3.72
CA ASN A 71 9.73 -5.90 -3.58
C ASN A 71 9.67 -4.89 -4.73
N TYR A 72 9.82 -3.62 -4.35
CA TYR A 72 10.22 -2.55 -5.25
C TYR A 72 11.31 -1.71 -4.59
N ASP A 73 12.56 -1.91 -5.00
CA ASP A 73 13.72 -1.17 -4.47
C ASP A 73 13.62 0.32 -4.84
N ILE A 74 13.10 1.13 -3.91
CA ILE A 74 12.84 2.54 -4.16
C ILE A 74 14.12 3.38 -4.23
N GLU A 75 15.21 2.92 -3.64
CA GLU A 75 16.49 3.63 -3.67
C GLU A 75 17.18 3.49 -5.04
N LYS A 76 17.01 2.36 -5.71
CA LYS A 76 17.53 2.12 -7.06
C LYS A 76 16.57 2.56 -8.16
N GLY A 77 15.27 2.58 -7.84
CA GLY A 77 14.23 3.07 -8.74
C GLY A 77 13.87 4.53 -8.52
N ASN A 78 12.73 4.92 -9.05
CA ASN A 78 12.17 6.24 -8.83
C ASN A 78 10.65 6.16 -8.65
N MET A 79 10.06 7.24 -8.18
CA MET A 79 8.64 7.31 -7.84
C MET A 79 7.72 7.07 -9.05
N ASP A 80 8.09 7.57 -10.22
CA ASP A 80 7.26 7.42 -11.42
C ASP A 80 7.28 5.97 -11.92
N GLU A 81 8.43 5.31 -11.84
CA GLU A 81 8.56 3.90 -12.15
C GLU A 81 7.80 3.02 -11.15
N PHE A 82 7.88 3.34 -9.87
CA PHE A 82 7.07 2.67 -8.83
C PHE A 82 5.59 2.74 -9.17
N ILE A 83 5.07 3.94 -9.45
CA ILE A 83 3.66 4.11 -9.81
C ILE A 83 3.32 3.34 -11.08
N TYR A 84 4.16 3.41 -12.11
CA TYR A 84 3.94 2.66 -13.36
C TYR A 84 3.85 1.14 -13.10
N ARG A 85 4.76 0.57 -12.29
CA ARG A 85 4.72 -0.87 -11.95
C ARG A 85 3.46 -1.24 -11.19
N ILE A 86 3.10 -0.48 -10.17
CA ILE A 86 1.87 -0.74 -9.41
C ILE A 86 0.64 -0.64 -10.31
N GLU A 87 0.55 0.36 -11.19
CA GLU A 87 -0.55 0.52 -12.14
C GLU A 87 -0.64 -0.60 -13.16
N SER A 88 0.49 -1.17 -13.59
CA SER A 88 0.51 -2.28 -14.53
C SER A 88 0.02 -3.60 -13.94
N MET A 89 0.13 -3.77 -12.61
CA MET A 89 -0.20 -5.01 -11.93
C MET A 89 -1.54 -4.96 -11.17
N TYR A 90 -1.92 -3.78 -10.69
CA TYR A 90 -3.03 -3.66 -9.74
C TYR A 90 -4.02 -2.56 -10.11
N SER A 91 -5.30 -2.90 -10.09
CA SER A 91 -6.40 -1.95 -10.29
C SER A 91 -6.51 -0.94 -9.14
N LYS A 92 -7.09 0.23 -9.41
CA LYS A 92 -7.18 1.35 -8.46
C LYS A 92 -8.08 1.11 -7.23
N ASP A 93 -8.86 0.05 -7.25
CA ASP A 93 -9.72 -0.37 -6.13
C ASP A 93 -9.01 -1.31 -5.14
N LYS A 94 -7.82 -1.81 -5.50
CA LYS A 94 -7.01 -2.60 -4.56
C LYS A 94 -6.52 -1.76 -3.39
N THR A 95 -6.43 -2.41 -2.23
CA THR A 95 -5.77 -1.83 -1.06
C THR A 95 -4.27 -2.10 -1.15
N ILE A 96 -3.46 -1.05 -1.10
CA ILE A 96 -2.01 -1.17 -1.14
C ILE A 96 -1.46 -0.98 0.28
N PHE A 97 -0.78 -2.00 0.79
CA PHE A 97 0.01 -1.92 2.03
C PHE A 97 1.46 -1.66 1.66
N ILE A 98 2.13 -0.77 2.38
CA ILE A 98 3.52 -0.40 2.12
C ILE A 98 4.31 -0.43 3.40
N ILE A 99 5.46 -1.09 3.35
CA ILE A 99 6.51 -1.04 4.37
C ILE A 99 7.85 -0.69 3.74
N ASP A 100 8.73 -0.13 4.54
CA ASP A 100 10.13 0.14 4.19
C ASP A 100 11.06 -0.20 5.36
N GLU A 101 12.31 0.25 5.33
CA GLU A 101 13.29 -0.06 6.37
C GLU A 101 12.98 0.67 7.68
N ASP A 102 12.65 1.97 7.63
CA ASP A 102 12.57 2.87 8.79
C ASP A 102 11.36 3.83 8.80
N GLY A 103 10.50 3.76 7.79
CA GLY A 103 9.34 4.65 7.62
C GLY A 103 9.61 5.90 6.78
N SER A 104 10.82 6.09 6.27
CA SER A 104 11.22 7.34 5.58
C SER A 104 10.52 7.53 4.21
N TRP A 105 10.25 6.44 3.48
CA TRP A 105 9.68 6.49 2.13
C TRP A 105 8.16 6.37 2.08
N VAL A 106 7.55 5.67 3.06
CA VAL A 106 6.14 5.27 2.96
C VAL A 106 5.16 6.44 2.83
N GLN A 107 5.46 7.59 3.43
CA GLN A 107 4.60 8.77 3.29
C GLN A 107 4.61 9.35 1.88
N GLN A 108 5.78 9.42 1.25
CA GLN A 108 5.92 9.91 -0.13
C GLN A 108 5.23 8.96 -1.11
N LEU A 109 5.42 7.65 -0.92
CA LEU A 109 4.78 6.60 -1.72
C LEU A 109 3.25 6.65 -1.57
N GLN A 110 2.77 6.84 -0.35
CA GLN A 110 1.34 7.01 -0.10
C GLN A 110 0.77 8.21 -0.85
N GLN A 111 1.44 9.35 -0.81
CA GLN A 111 1.02 10.56 -1.54
C GLN A 111 1.02 10.34 -3.06
N ALA A 112 2.04 9.66 -3.59
CA ALA A 112 2.13 9.33 -5.01
C ALA A 112 1.00 8.41 -5.46
N LEU A 113 0.71 7.33 -4.70
CA LEU A 113 -0.41 6.43 -4.97
C LEU A 113 -1.77 7.14 -4.86
N LYS A 114 -1.90 8.05 -3.91
CA LYS A 114 -3.09 8.88 -3.78
C LYS A 114 -3.28 9.78 -4.99
N LYS A 115 -2.21 10.44 -5.47
CA LYS A 115 -2.23 11.22 -6.72
C LYS A 115 -2.57 10.35 -7.92
N ALA A 116 -2.10 9.12 -7.96
CA ALA A 116 -2.44 8.10 -8.95
C ALA A 116 -3.86 7.51 -8.77
N LYS A 117 -4.67 8.04 -7.83
CA LYS A 117 -6.08 7.70 -7.58
C LYS A 117 -6.32 6.29 -7.02
N TYR A 118 -5.34 5.68 -6.34
CA TYR A 118 -5.63 4.50 -5.53
C TYR A 118 -6.58 4.83 -4.39
N LYS A 119 -7.63 4.04 -4.22
CA LYS A 119 -8.71 4.34 -3.27
C LYS A 119 -8.29 4.13 -1.83
N LYS A 120 -7.45 3.15 -1.56
CA LYS A 120 -7.02 2.81 -0.21
C LYS A 120 -5.53 2.48 -0.17
N VAL A 121 -4.78 3.25 0.60
CA VAL A 121 -3.35 3.06 0.83
C VAL A 121 -3.11 3.03 2.34
N ILE A 122 -2.47 1.99 2.83
CA ILE A 122 -2.19 1.75 4.24
C ILE A 122 -0.67 1.66 4.40
N ILE A 123 -0.13 2.46 5.30
CA ILE A 123 1.30 2.53 5.58
C ILE A 123 1.58 2.32 7.06
N TYR A 124 2.79 1.83 7.36
CA TYR A 124 3.35 1.77 8.70
C TYR A 124 4.65 2.57 8.78
N LEU A 125 4.77 3.45 9.80
CA LEU A 125 5.88 4.41 9.93
C LEU A 125 7.08 3.88 10.71
N GLY A 126 7.00 2.68 11.27
CA GLY A 126 8.05 2.15 12.15
C GLY A 126 9.10 1.27 11.47
N GLY A 127 8.90 0.97 10.17
CA GLY A 127 9.82 0.14 9.40
C GLY A 127 9.73 -1.37 9.67
N TYR A 128 10.39 -2.15 8.79
CA TYR A 128 10.32 -3.60 8.78
C TYR A 128 10.81 -4.25 10.09
N GLN A 129 11.94 -3.79 10.63
CA GLN A 129 12.54 -4.43 11.81
C GLN A 129 11.62 -4.46 13.03
N ARG A 130 10.76 -3.44 13.20
CA ARG A 130 9.78 -3.41 14.28
C ARG A 130 8.64 -4.40 14.02
N LEU A 131 8.18 -4.47 12.78
CA LEU A 131 7.16 -5.44 12.38
C LEU A 131 7.66 -6.88 12.54
N GLU A 132 8.90 -7.16 12.13
CA GLU A 132 9.52 -8.48 12.29
C GLU A 132 9.63 -8.89 13.77
N LYS A 133 10.05 -7.97 14.64
CA LYS A 133 10.11 -8.21 16.07
C LYS A 133 8.74 -8.51 16.69
N GLU A 134 7.68 -7.87 16.22
CA GLU A 134 6.31 -8.04 16.71
C GLU A 134 5.55 -9.16 16.01
N ASN A 135 6.15 -9.77 15.00
CA ASN A 135 5.50 -10.72 14.07
C ASN A 135 4.96 -11.99 14.74
N GLN A 136 5.50 -12.43 15.87
CA GLN A 136 5.03 -13.61 16.66
C GLN A 136 4.66 -14.85 15.78
N ASN A 137 5.34 -15.05 14.65
CA ASN A 137 5.09 -16.07 13.63
C ASN A 137 3.78 -15.88 12.83
N ASP A 138 3.19 -14.70 12.81
CA ASP A 138 2.05 -14.39 11.96
C ASP A 138 2.42 -14.52 10.48
N PHE A 139 3.52 -13.88 10.06
CA PHE A 139 4.08 -14.05 8.72
C PHE A 139 5.31 -14.93 8.74
N GLU A 140 5.39 -15.84 7.78
CA GLU A 140 6.62 -16.56 7.53
C GLU A 140 7.68 -15.58 7.00
N VAL A 141 8.85 -15.55 7.64
CA VAL A 141 10.01 -14.80 7.13
C VAL A 141 10.76 -15.70 6.17
N VAL A 142 10.94 -15.25 4.95
CA VAL A 142 11.65 -15.95 3.88
C VAL A 142 12.85 -15.15 3.41
N THR A 143 13.78 -15.82 2.73
CA THR A 143 15.00 -15.22 2.16
C THR A 143 15.04 -15.42 0.66
N GLY A 144 15.75 -14.55 -0.06
CA GLY A 144 15.83 -14.59 -1.52
C GLY A 144 15.21 -13.37 -2.16
N LYS A 145 15.36 -13.27 -3.49
CA LYS A 145 14.89 -12.11 -4.25
C LYS A 145 13.50 -12.32 -4.85
N ASP A 146 13.08 -13.57 -4.98
CA ASP A 146 11.85 -13.95 -5.64
C ASP A 146 10.87 -14.51 -4.60
N ASP A 147 9.95 -13.69 -4.16
CA ASP A 147 8.75 -14.17 -3.51
C ASP A 147 7.57 -13.99 -4.47
N CYS A 148 7.41 -14.97 -5.36
CA CYS A 148 6.24 -15.06 -6.23
C CYS A 148 5.02 -15.49 -5.42
N GLY A 149 4.65 -14.72 -4.43
CA GLY A 149 3.42 -14.89 -3.65
C GLY A 149 2.16 -14.38 -4.38
N CYS A 150 2.20 -14.31 -5.71
CA CYS A 150 1.05 -13.89 -6.52
C CYS A 150 0.19 -15.05 -6.95
#